data_b74dcd9b9880c8fed57a8a3fd3fec280
#
_entry.id   b74dcd9b9880c8fed57a8a3fd3fec280
#
_cell.length_a   1.000
_cell.length_b   1.000
_cell.length_c   1.000
_cell.angle_alpha   90.00
_cell.angle_beta   90.00
_cell.angle_gamma   90.00
#
_symmetry.space_group_name_H-M   'P 1'
#
loop_
_entity.id
_entity.type
_entity.pdbx_description
1 polymer ?
#
loop_
_entity_poly.entity_id
_entity_poly.type
_entity_poly.pdbx_seq_one_letter_code
_entity_poly.pdbx_strand_id
1 'polypeptide(L)'
;MERKLGPEFESCVKSGRIRRFSPGPTFVAGELAAASQDLDEARRTLAAGGLKWATIQAYYSMFHSARALLYARGYRERSHRCLVIALRELYVGPRLLELEFVEGLEAGKTLRENADYYSRFSEAGSRQAVELAGSFLARARTLTSEPVRPT
;
A
#
# COMPACT_ATOMS: atom_id res chain seq x y z
N MET A 1 -2.14 0.64 -27.85
CA MET A 1 -1.74 -0.75 -27.60
C MET A 1 -1.97 -1.13 -26.15
N GLU A 2 -2.80 -2.09 -25.93
CA GLU A 2 -3.02 -2.60 -24.59
C GLU A 2 -1.77 -3.36 -24.12
N ARG A 3 -1.31 -3.03 -22.93
CA ARG A 3 -0.20 -3.72 -22.32
C ARG A 3 -0.67 -5.11 -21.86
N LYS A 4 0.06 -6.13 -22.25
CA LYS A 4 -0.24 -7.48 -21.82
C LYS A 4 0.12 -7.63 -20.33
N LEU A 5 -0.83 -8.09 -19.53
CA LEU A 5 -0.62 -8.32 -18.10
C LEU A 5 0.27 -9.53 -17.88
N GLY A 6 1.13 -9.46 -16.87
CA GLY A 6 2.08 -10.51 -16.57
C GLY A 6 1.42 -11.77 -16.02
N PRO A 7 2.17 -12.91 -16.06
CA PRO A 7 1.63 -14.21 -15.64
C PRO A 7 1.27 -14.27 -14.15
N GLU A 8 2.00 -13.57 -13.29
CA GLU A 8 1.69 -13.55 -11.86
C GLU A 8 0.37 -12.84 -11.58
N PHE A 9 0.13 -11.70 -12.26
CA PHE A 9 -1.13 -10.98 -12.14
C PHE A 9 -2.28 -11.84 -12.65
N GLU A 10 -2.10 -12.49 -13.81
CA GLU A 10 -3.10 -13.38 -14.37
C GLU A 10 -3.43 -14.53 -13.43
N SER A 11 -2.42 -15.09 -12.75
CA SER A 11 -2.60 -16.15 -11.76
C SER A 11 -3.43 -15.66 -10.57
N CYS A 12 -3.18 -14.45 -10.10
CA CYS A 12 -3.98 -13.83 -9.02
C CYS A 12 -5.43 -13.66 -9.44
N VAL A 13 -5.69 -13.27 -10.69
CA VAL A 13 -7.05 -13.13 -11.23
C VAL A 13 -7.73 -14.49 -11.34
N LYS A 14 -7.03 -15.49 -11.88
CA LYS A 14 -7.59 -16.86 -12.03
C LYS A 14 -7.96 -17.47 -10.70
N SER A 15 -7.14 -17.24 -9.67
CA SER A 15 -7.39 -17.79 -8.33
C SER A 15 -8.44 -17.00 -7.53
N GLY A 16 -8.96 -15.90 -8.09
CA GLY A 16 -9.92 -15.04 -7.41
C GLY A 16 -9.31 -14.18 -6.30
N ARG A 17 -7.97 -14.10 -6.23
CA ARG A 17 -7.26 -13.26 -5.25
C ARG A 17 -7.15 -11.82 -5.71
N ILE A 18 -7.39 -11.56 -6.99
CA ILE A 18 -7.65 -10.23 -7.54
C ILE A 18 -8.93 -10.35 -8.33
N ARG A 19 -9.88 -9.45 -8.07
CA ARG A 19 -11.16 -9.43 -8.75
C ARG A 19 -11.44 -8.04 -9.30
N ARG A 20 -12.17 -7.99 -10.40
CA ARG A 20 -12.75 -6.74 -10.86
C ARG A 20 -13.71 -6.22 -9.80
N PHE A 21 -13.60 -4.93 -9.51
CA PHE A 21 -14.41 -4.26 -8.50
C PHE A 21 -14.83 -2.90 -9.04
N SER A 22 -15.90 -2.87 -9.80
CA SER A 22 -16.35 -1.66 -10.49
C SER A 22 -16.66 -0.48 -9.55
N PRO A 23 -17.13 -0.68 -8.29
CA PRO A 23 -17.29 0.43 -7.35
C PRO A 23 -15.97 0.96 -6.78
N GLY A 24 -14.83 0.32 -7.09
CA GLY A 24 -13.53 0.67 -6.51
C GLY A 24 -13.23 2.17 -6.44
N PRO A 25 -13.38 2.92 -7.55
CA PRO A 25 -13.09 4.35 -7.51
C PRO A 25 -13.86 5.13 -6.45
N THR A 26 -15.06 4.70 -6.08
CA THR A 26 -15.85 5.37 -5.04
C THR A 26 -15.31 5.09 -3.63
N PHE A 27 -14.45 4.09 -3.46
CA PHE A 27 -13.85 3.74 -2.17
C PHE A 27 -12.46 4.33 -1.97
N VAL A 28 -11.89 4.98 -2.97
CA VAL A 28 -10.54 5.55 -2.91
C VAL A 28 -10.42 6.57 -1.78
N ALA A 29 -11.35 7.51 -1.70
CA ALA A 29 -11.31 8.55 -0.69
C ALA A 29 -11.31 7.98 0.74
N GLY A 30 -12.10 6.94 0.98
CA GLY A 30 -12.16 6.27 2.28
C GLY A 30 -10.85 5.59 2.64
N GLU A 31 -10.20 4.93 1.68
CA GLU A 31 -8.90 4.29 1.91
C GLU A 31 -7.81 5.32 2.17
N LEU A 32 -7.80 6.43 1.42
CA LEU A 32 -6.85 7.51 1.65
C LEU A 32 -7.04 8.16 3.02
N ALA A 33 -8.29 8.33 3.44
CA ALA A 33 -8.61 8.85 4.78
C ALA A 33 -8.11 7.91 5.87
N ALA A 34 -8.30 6.60 5.71
CA ALA A 34 -7.80 5.60 6.65
C ALA A 34 -6.26 5.62 6.71
N ALA A 35 -5.61 5.71 5.55
CA ALA A 35 -4.14 5.81 5.49
C ALA A 35 -3.64 7.06 6.23
N SER A 36 -4.31 8.19 6.03
CA SER A 36 -3.96 9.45 6.68
C SER A 36 -4.12 9.37 8.20
N GLN A 37 -5.21 8.78 8.67
CA GLN A 37 -5.46 8.60 10.10
C GLN A 37 -4.41 7.70 10.74
N ASP A 38 -4.10 6.57 10.12
CA ASP A 38 -3.09 5.65 10.62
C ASP A 38 -1.71 6.31 10.64
N LEU A 39 -1.40 7.11 9.63
CA LEU A 39 -0.14 7.85 9.57
C LEU A 39 -0.02 8.87 10.70
N ASP A 40 -1.07 9.63 10.96
CA ASP A 40 -1.08 10.62 12.04
C ASP A 40 -0.87 9.93 13.39
N GLU A 41 -1.54 8.79 13.60
CA GLU A 41 -1.36 8.00 14.82
C GLU A 41 0.06 7.45 14.92
N ALA A 42 0.61 6.95 13.80
CA ALA A 42 1.98 6.44 13.78
C ALA A 42 3.00 7.53 14.18
N ARG A 43 2.81 8.73 13.66
CA ARG A 43 3.67 9.88 13.99
C ARG A 43 3.60 10.23 15.47
N ARG A 44 2.40 10.27 16.04
CA ARG A 44 2.21 10.55 17.47
C ARG A 44 2.82 9.47 18.35
N THR A 45 2.60 8.21 17.98
CA THR A 45 3.13 7.06 18.70
C THR A 45 4.65 7.03 18.66
N LEU A 46 5.24 7.33 17.49
CA LEU A 46 6.69 7.40 17.33
C LEU A 46 7.29 8.51 18.21
N ALA A 47 6.66 9.69 18.21
CA ALA A 47 7.11 10.82 19.03
C ALA A 47 7.03 10.50 20.53
N ALA A 48 6.11 9.66 20.93
CA ALA A 48 5.97 9.22 22.33
C ALA A 48 6.87 8.03 22.67
N GLY A 49 7.66 7.52 21.72
CA GLY A 49 8.60 6.42 21.95
C GLY A 49 8.01 5.04 21.82
N GLY A 50 6.78 4.91 21.32
CA GLY A 50 6.10 3.62 21.11
C GLY A 50 6.50 2.97 19.80
N LEU A 51 7.75 2.47 19.71
CA LEU A 51 8.32 2.00 18.46
C LEU A 51 7.54 0.86 17.81
N LYS A 52 7.11 -0.12 18.60
CA LYS A 52 6.33 -1.26 18.12
C LYS A 52 5.05 -0.81 17.44
N TRP A 53 4.24 -0.04 18.15
CA TRP A 53 2.93 0.38 17.65
C TRP A 53 3.04 1.37 16.50
N ALA A 54 4.05 2.23 16.52
CA ALA A 54 4.33 3.13 15.39
C ALA A 54 4.62 2.34 14.11
N THR A 55 5.41 1.27 14.22
CA THR A 55 5.73 0.39 13.09
C THR A 55 4.47 -0.27 12.52
N ILE A 56 3.62 -0.79 13.40
CA ILE A 56 2.36 -1.44 13.00
C ILE A 56 1.42 -0.45 12.33
N GLN A 57 1.27 0.72 12.92
CA GLN A 57 0.40 1.78 12.36
C GLN A 57 0.91 2.28 11.01
N ALA A 58 2.23 2.42 10.86
CA ALA A 58 2.83 2.80 9.58
C ALA A 58 2.54 1.76 8.49
N TYR A 59 2.62 0.48 8.83
CA TYR A 59 2.28 -0.59 7.90
C TYR A 59 0.82 -0.47 7.44
N TYR A 60 -0.11 -0.25 8.35
CA TYR A 60 -1.52 -0.11 7.98
C TYR A 60 -1.76 1.12 7.11
N SER A 61 -1.06 2.21 7.36
CA SER A 61 -1.11 3.38 6.48
C SER A 61 -0.68 3.03 5.06
N MET A 62 0.45 2.34 4.91
CA MET A 62 0.94 1.89 3.60
C MET A 62 -0.05 0.94 2.93
N PHE A 63 -0.64 0.03 3.70
CA PHE A 63 -1.62 -0.93 3.20
C PHE A 63 -2.85 -0.21 2.61
N HIS A 64 -3.39 0.78 3.32
CA HIS A 64 -4.53 1.55 2.83
C HIS A 64 -4.19 2.38 1.60
N SER A 65 -2.98 2.95 1.54
CA SER A 65 -2.52 3.67 0.34
C SER A 65 -2.44 2.73 -0.87
N ALA A 66 -1.94 1.52 -0.65
CA ALA A 66 -1.87 0.50 -1.71
C ALA A 66 -3.25 0.08 -2.19
N ARG A 67 -4.20 -0.12 -1.27
CA ARG A 67 -5.57 -0.46 -1.63
C ARG A 67 -6.26 0.67 -2.40
N ALA A 68 -6.00 1.91 -2.02
CA ALA A 68 -6.53 3.05 -2.77
C ALA A 68 -6.09 3.01 -4.23
N LEU A 69 -4.82 2.68 -4.48
CA LEU A 69 -4.28 2.55 -5.84
C LEU A 69 -4.97 1.42 -6.61
N LEU A 70 -5.22 0.30 -5.94
CA LEU A 70 -5.88 -0.84 -6.58
C LEU A 70 -7.35 -0.52 -6.89
N TYR A 71 -8.06 0.07 -5.94
CA TYR A 71 -9.45 0.48 -6.12
C TYR A 71 -9.60 1.51 -7.25
N ALA A 72 -8.64 2.43 -7.37
CA ALA A 72 -8.67 3.44 -8.44
C ALA A 72 -8.68 2.81 -9.84
N ARG A 73 -8.13 1.60 -9.98
CA ARG A 73 -8.11 0.86 -11.23
C ARG A 73 -9.27 -0.14 -11.36
N GLY A 74 -10.18 -0.16 -10.40
CA GLY A 74 -11.34 -1.02 -10.45
C GLY A 74 -11.04 -2.48 -10.11
N TYR A 75 -10.05 -2.71 -9.25
CA TYR A 75 -9.70 -4.04 -8.75
C TYR A 75 -9.77 -4.11 -7.24
N ARG A 76 -9.91 -5.31 -6.73
CA ARG A 76 -9.90 -5.61 -5.30
C ARG A 76 -9.05 -6.85 -5.05
N GLU A 77 -8.19 -6.78 -4.02
CA GLU A 77 -7.35 -7.92 -3.64
C GLU A 77 -7.97 -8.72 -2.48
N ARG A 78 -7.51 -9.96 -2.37
CA ARG A 78 -7.84 -10.84 -1.23
C ARG A 78 -6.61 -11.35 -0.51
N SER A 79 -5.41 -11.11 -1.04
CA SER A 79 -4.17 -11.49 -0.36
C SER A 79 -3.15 -10.38 -0.49
N HIS A 80 -2.28 -10.29 0.51
CA HIS A 80 -1.18 -9.32 0.50
C HIS A 80 -0.25 -9.55 -0.69
N ARG A 81 0.06 -10.81 -0.98
CA ARG A 81 0.93 -11.16 -2.11
C ARG A 81 0.36 -10.64 -3.43
N CYS A 82 -0.92 -10.85 -3.65
CA CYS A 82 -1.56 -10.40 -4.89
C CYS A 82 -1.72 -8.89 -4.95
N LEU A 83 -1.89 -8.22 -3.80
CA LEU A 83 -1.85 -6.76 -3.75
C LEU A 83 -0.49 -6.24 -4.24
N VAL A 84 0.60 -6.81 -3.75
CA VAL A 84 1.95 -6.43 -4.18
C VAL A 84 2.14 -6.68 -5.67
N ILE A 85 1.74 -7.85 -6.16
CA ILE A 85 1.82 -8.19 -7.59
C ILE A 85 1.03 -7.19 -8.43
N ALA A 86 -0.17 -6.83 -8.00
CA ALA A 86 -1.00 -5.86 -8.71
C ALA A 86 -0.35 -4.48 -8.77
N LEU A 87 0.23 -4.03 -7.67
CA LEU A 87 0.94 -2.74 -7.67
C LEU A 87 2.13 -2.74 -8.62
N ARG A 88 2.89 -3.83 -8.66
CA ARG A 88 4.00 -3.97 -9.59
C ARG A 88 3.52 -3.91 -11.04
N GLU A 89 2.46 -4.65 -11.33
CA GLU A 89 1.93 -4.75 -12.69
C GLU A 89 1.30 -3.46 -13.18
N LEU A 90 0.46 -2.85 -12.34
CA LEU A 90 -0.37 -1.71 -12.74
C LEU A 90 0.32 -0.36 -12.60
N TYR A 91 1.29 -0.24 -11.70
CA TYR A 91 1.89 1.05 -11.38
C TYR A 91 3.41 1.09 -11.54
N VAL A 92 4.13 0.07 -11.05
CA VAL A 92 5.60 0.07 -11.14
C VAL A 92 6.06 -0.19 -12.57
N GLY A 93 5.49 -1.21 -13.22
CA GLY A 93 5.83 -1.53 -14.59
C GLY A 93 5.65 -0.34 -15.54
N PRO A 94 4.49 0.36 -15.50
CA PRO A 94 4.29 1.56 -16.29
C PRO A 94 5.06 2.80 -15.81
N ARG A 95 5.89 2.69 -14.78
CA ARG A 95 6.70 3.77 -14.21
C ARG A 95 5.88 4.91 -13.61
N LEU A 96 4.72 4.58 -13.04
CA LEU A 96 3.88 5.52 -12.33
C LEU A 96 4.20 5.58 -10.85
N LEU A 97 4.71 4.48 -10.28
CA LEU A 97 5.04 4.34 -8.86
C LEU A 97 6.45 3.77 -8.74
N GLU A 98 7.24 4.34 -7.86
CA GLU A 98 8.59 3.87 -7.58
C GLU A 98 8.55 2.52 -6.87
N LEU A 99 9.45 1.61 -7.26
CA LEU A 99 9.52 0.26 -6.69
C LEU A 99 9.74 0.27 -5.18
N GLU A 100 10.43 1.28 -4.66
CA GLU A 100 10.72 1.38 -3.23
C GLU A 100 9.47 1.36 -2.35
N PHE A 101 8.33 1.87 -2.85
CA PHE A 101 7.08 1.85 -2.09
C PHE A 101 6.52 0.44 -1.95
N VAL A 102 6.63 -0.35 -3.01
CA VAL A 102 6.20 -1.75 -2.99
C VAL A 102 7.11 -2.58 -2.09
N GLU A 103 8.42 -2.36 -2.19
CA GLU A 103 9.40 -3.00 -1.31
C GLU A 103 9.16 -2.60 0.14
N GLY A 104 8.82 -1.34 0.38
CA GLY A 104 8.48 -0.84 1.71
C GLY A 104 7.22 -1.48 2.28
N LEU A 105 6.22 -1.72 1.45
CA LEU A 105 5.01 -2.42 1.87
C LEU A 105 5.33 -3.85 2.29
N GLU A 106 6.17 -4.55 1.53
CA GLU A 106 6.61 -5.90 1.88
C GLU A 106 7.45 -5.90 3.17
N ALA A 107 8.40 -4.97 3.27
CA ALA A 107 9.24 -4.82 4.46
C ALA A 107 8.40 -4.41 5.68
N GLY A 108 7.41 -3.55 5.49
CA GLY A 108 6.49 -3.12 6.54
C GLY A 108 5.70 -4.28 7.12
N LYS A 109 5.24 -5.19 6.26
CA LYS A 109 4.57 -6.41 6.72
C LYS A 109 5.49 -7.26 7.59
N THR A 110 6.73 -7.45 7.15
CA THR A 110 7.72 -8.21 7.91
C THR A 110 8.03 -7.56 9.26
N LEU A 111 8.20 -6.23 9.27
CA LEU A 111 8.43 -5.49 10.50
C LEU A 111 7.25 -5.59 11.46
N ARG A 112 6.03 -5.51 10.95
CA ARG A 112 4.82 -5.67 11.74
C ARG A 112 4.76 -7.05 12.38
N GLU A 113 5.02 -8.10 11.62
CA GLU A 113 5.03 -9.47 12.11
C GLU A 113 6.08 -9.67 13.19
N ASN A 114 7.29 -9.13 13.00
CA ASN A 114 8.36 -9.20 13.98
C ASN A 114 8.02 -8.42 15.26
N ALA A 115 7.43 -7.25 15.12
CA ALA A 115 7.02 -6.44 16.26
C ALA A 115 5.95 -7.15 17.10
N ASP A 116 5.00 -7.83 16.42
CA ASP A 116 3.94 -8.57 17.09
C ASP A 116 4.46 -9.80 17.85
N TYR A 117 5.39 -10.55 17.24
CA TYR A 117 5.82 -11.83 17.78
C TYR A 117 7.06 -11.75 18.65
N TYR A 118 8.02 -10.88 18.30
CA TYR A 118 9.33 -10.89 18.94
C TYR A 118 9.59 -9.67 19.80
N SER A 119 8.73 -8.68 19.79
CA SER A 119 8.89 -7.41 20.53
C SER A 119 10.23 -6.72 20.25
N ARG A 120 10.88 -7.08 19.14
CA ARG A 120 12.15 -6.49 18.71
C ARG A 120 11.91 -5.54 17.56
N PHE A 121 12.24 -4.30 17.80
CA PHE A 121 12.14 -3.25 16.78
C PHE A 121 13.17 -2.19 17.10
N SER A 122 13.67 -1.52 16.07
CA SER A 122 14.62 -0.45 16.24
C SER A 122 13.96 0.90 16.05
N GLU A 123 14.51 1.93 16.67
CA GLU A 123 14.06 3.30 16.45
C GLU A 123 14.23 3.68 14.96
N ALA A 124 15.39 3.35 14.39
CA ALA A 124 15.66 3.63 12.97
C ALA A 124 14.64 2.96 12.05
N GLY A 125 14.32 1.68 12.30
CA GLY A 125 13.34 0.95 11.51
C GLY A 125 11.93 1.53 11.61
N SER A 126 11.50 1.88 12.82
CA SER A 126 10.20 2.51 13.04
C SER A 126 10.11 3.88 12.37
N ARG A 127 11.16 4.68 12.48
CA ARG A 127 11.23 6.00 11.85
C ARG A 127 11.15 5.89 10.34
N GLN A 128 11.91 4.96 9.74
CA GLN A 128 11.89 4.71 8.30
C GLN A 128 10.51 4.27 7.83
N ALA A 129 9.86 3.39 8.59
CA ALA A 129 8.52 2.91 8.23
C ALA A 129 7.51 4.08 8.22
N VAL A 130 7.56 4.95 9.22
CA VAL A 130 6.65 6.11 9.30
C VAL A 130 6.93 7.10 8.16
N GLU A 131 8.19 7.38 7.88
CA GLU A 131 8.56 8.28 6.77
C GLU A 131 8.12 7.73 5.43
N LEU A 132 8.33 6.44 5.20
CA LEU A 132 7.93 5.80 3.96
C LEU A 132 6.40 5.79 3.80
N ALA A 133 5.69 5.54 4.89
CA ALA A 133 4.22 5.60 4.88
C ALA A 133 3.72 7.00 4.46
N GLY A 134 4.36 8.06 4.95
CA GLY A 134 4.03 9.43 4.57
C GLY A 134 4.26 9.69 3.09
N SER A 135 5.40 9.27 2.57
CA SER A 135 5.74 9.42 1.15
C SER A 135 4.82 8.61 0.25
N PHE A 136 4.48 7.39 0.68
CA PHE A 136 3.57 6.52 -0.07
C PHE A 136 2.17 7.15 -0.15
N LEU A 137 1.65 7.64 0.96
CA LEU A 137 0.34 8.30 0.97
C LEU A 137 0.33 9.52 0.04
N ALA A 138 1.36 10.35 0.10
CA ALA A 138 1.47 11.51 -0.78
C ALA A 138 1.44 11.10 -2.26
N ARG A 139 2.17 10.05 -2.60
CA ARG A 139 2.22 9.54 -3.96
C ARG A 139 0.88 8.94 -4.39
N ALA A 140 0.24 8.19 -3.51
CA ALA A 140 -1.08 7.61 -3.76
C ALA A 140 -2.13 8.71 -4.02
N ARG A 141 -2.09 9.79 -3.26
CA ARG A 141 -2.97 10.93 -3.47
C ARG A 141 -2.78 11.55 -4.84
N THR A 142 -1.53 11.74 -5.25
CA THR A 142 -1.21 12.29 -6.59
C THR A 142 -1.74 11.38 -7.69
N LEU A 143 -1.48 10.08 -7.58
CA LEU A 143 -1.87 9.12 -8.63
C LEU A 143 -3.38 8.92 -8.72
N THR A 144 -4.11 9.05 -7.61
CA THR A 144 -5.55 8.85 -7.60
C THR A 144 -6.34 10.14 -7.90
N SER A 145 -5.70 11.31 -7.82
CA SER A 145 -6.35 12.57 -8.14
C SER A 145 -6.34 12.89 -9.63
N GLU A 146 -5.50 12.20 -10.40
CA GLU A 146 -5.46 12.42 -11.83
C GLU A 146 -6.71 11.84 -12.49
N PRO A 147 -7.35 12.58 -13.40
CA PRO A 147 -8.50 12.04 -14.13
C PRO A 147 -8.06 10.82 -14.93
N VAL A 148 -8.92 9.80 -14.94
CA VAL A 148 -8.69 8.61 -15.77
C VAL A 148 -8.71 9.08 -17.23
N ARG A 149 -7.56 8.98 -17.89
CA ARG A 149 -7.50 9.30 -19.32
C ARG A 149 -8.25 8.22 -20.09
N PRO A 150 -9.19 8.61 -20.94
CA PRO A 150 -9.82 7.62 -21.81
C PRO A 150 -8.75 7.01 -22.73
N THR A 151 -8.69 5.71 -22.74
CA THR A 151 -7.80 4.95 -23.61
C THR A 151 -8.38 4.92 -25.03
#